data_bee0f26870ce21999e1147c8c71a53d0
#
_entry.id   bee0f26870ce21999e1147c8c71a53d0
#
_cell.length_a   1.000
_cell.length_b   1.000
_cell.length_c   1.000
_cell.angle_alpha   90.00
_cell.angle_beta   90.00
_cell.angle_gamma   90.00
#
_symmetry.space_group_name_H-M   'P 1'
#
loop_
_entity.id
_entity.type
_entity.pdbx_description
1 polymer ?
#
loop_
_entity_poly.entity_id
_entity_poly.type
_entity_poly.pdbx_seq_one_letter_code
_entity_poly.pdbx_strand_id
1 'polypeptide(L)' 'MEQVVDAALAPRQVAEHLQIRARSPLLFFERTYFALSGEPVEHAISWQTGRRYPYRIVLSRAERRS' A
#
# COMPACT_ATOMS: atom_id res chain seq x y z
N MET A 1 0.88 13.03 5.12
CA MET A 1 0.66 11.57 5.01
C MET A 1 1.95 10.86 4.73
N GLU A 2 2.16 9.78 5.41
CA GLU A 2 3.32 8.91 5.17
C GLU A 2 2.85 7.59 4.60
N GLN A 3 3.54 7.08 3.60
CA GLN A 3 3.15 5.83 2.96
C GLN A 3 4.35 4.92 2.77
N VAL A 4 4.17 3.67 3.13
CA VAL A 4 5.15 2.61 2.88
C VAL A 4 4.52 1.63 1.91
N VAL A 5 5.26 1.26 0.88
CA VAL A 5 4.82 0.25 -0.08
C VAL A 5 5.88 -0.85 -0.08
N ASP A 6 5.46 -2.07 0.05
CA ASP A 6 6.39 -3.19 0.14
C ASP A 6 5.82 -4.39 -0.60
N ALA A 7 6.69 -5.28 -0.99
CA ALA A 7 6.30 -6.54 -1.59
C ALA A 7 6.36 -7.60 -0.49
N ALA A 8 5.36 -8.47 -0.48
CA ALA A 8 5.29 -9.49 0.54
C ALA A 8 4.64 -10.74 -0.01
N LEU A 9 4.87 -11.86 0.66
CA LEU A 9 4.16 -13.08 0.34
C LEU A 9 2.92 -13.13 1.20
N ALA A 10 1.81 -13.55 0.61
CA ALA A 10 0.52 -13.56 1.31
C ALA A 10 0.56 -14.49 2.51
N PRO A 11 0.34 -13.98 3.71
CA PRO A 11 0.11 -14.86 4.86
C PRO A 11 -1.15 -15.67 4.64
N ARG A 12 -1.24 -16.83 5.31
CA ARG A 12 -2.38 -17.70 5.10
C ARG A 12 -3.71 -16.98 5.30
N GLN A 13 -3.83 -16.21 6.35
CA GLN A 13 -5.08 -15.53 6.66
C GLN A 13 -5.46 -14.51 5.60
N VAL A 14 -4.47 -13.79 5.11
CA VAL A 14 -4.70 -12.80 4.06
C VAL A 14 -5.08 -13.51 2.77
N ALA A 15 -4.39 -14.61 2.46
CA ALA A 15 -4.67 -15.35 1.24
C ALA A 15 -6.09 -15.89 1.23
N GLU A 16 -6.56 -16.40 2.36
CA GLU A 16 -7.93 -16.91 2.45
C GLU A 16 -8.94 -15.80 2.22
N HIS A 17 -8.68 -14.66 2.81
CA HIS A 17 -9.59 -13.53 2.68
C HIS A 17 -9.65 -13.03 1.25
N LEU A 18 -8.51 -13.01 0.56
CA LEU A 18 -8.45 -12.53 -0.81
C LEU A 18 -8.72 -13.63 -1.84
N GLN A 19 -8.93 -14.87 -1.40
CA GLN A 19 -9.21 -15.99 -2.27
C GLN A 19 -8.08 -16.24 -3.26
N ILE A 20 -6.86 -16.22 -2.74
CA ILE A 20 -5.66 -16.52 -3.52
C ILE A 20 -4.87 -17.59 -2.78
N ARG A 21 -3.87 -18.13 -3.45
CA ARG A 21 -3.00 -19.11 -2.83
C ARG A 21 -2.15 -18.48 -1.74
N ALA A 22 -1.94 -19.21 -0.65
CA ALA A 22 -1.01 -18.76 0.38
C ALA A 22 0.36 -18.53 -0.26
N ARG A 23 1.07 -17.52 0.21
CA ARG A 23 2.41 -17.15 -0.24
C ARG A 23 2.43 -16.56 -1.64
N SER A 24 1.28 -16.22 -2.20
CA SER A 24 1.27 -15.47 -3.45
C SER A 24 1.87 -14.08 -3.25
N PRO A 25 2.52 -13.53 -4.27
CA PRO A 25 3.08 -12.17 -4.15
C PRO A 25 1.98 -11.14 -3.99
N LEU A 26 2.18 -10.23 -3.07
CA LEU A 26 1.25 -9.13 -2.79
C LEU A 26 2.00 -7.82 -2.67
N LEU A 27 1.28 -6.74 -2.90
CA LEU A 27 1.73 -5.43 -2.50
C LEU A 27 1.09 -5.08 -1.18
N PHE A 28 1.90 -4.60 -0.26
CA PHE A 28 1.48 -4.18 1.06
C PHE A 28 1.59 -2.66 1.12
N PHE A 29 0.51 -2.01 1.57
CA PHE A 29 0.49 -0.56 1.71
C PHE A 29 0.19 -0.22 3.15
N GLU A 30 0.98 0.69 3.68
CA GLU A 30 0.75 1.20 5.03
C GLU A 30 0.77 2.71 4.94
N ARG A 31 -0.32 3.34 5.34
CA ARG A 31 -0.46 4.79 5.28
C ARG A 31 -0.75 5.34 6.65
N THR A 32 -0.08 6.42 6.97
CA THR A 32 -0.31 7.11 8.23
C THR A 32 -0.62 8.57 7.93
N TYR A 33 -1.71 9.04 8.46
CA TYR A 33 -2.16 10.42 8.30
C TYR A 33 -1.90 11.17 9.58
N PHE A 34 -1.43 12.41 9.45
CA PHE A 34 -1.03 13.22 10.58
C PHE A 34 -1.86 14.48 10.66
N ALA A 35 -2.17 14.92 11.89
CA ALA A 35 -2.77 16.21 12.09
C ALA A 35 -1.73 17.30 11.85
N LEU A 36 -2.18 18.54 11.78
CA LEU A 36 -1.26 19.65 11.60
C LEU A 36 -0.27 19.75 12.74
N SER A 37 -0.64 19.28 13.93
CA SER A 37 0.24 19.27 15.08
C SER A 37 1.36 18.23 14.97
N GLY A 38 1.27 17.33 14.00
CA GLY A 38 2.25 16.27 13.84
C GLY A 38 1.86 14.96 14.48
N GLU A 39 0.71 14.90 15.14
CA GLU A 39 0.27 13.66 15.76
C GLU A 39 -0.39 12.75 14.74
N PRO A 40 -0.12 11.43 14.79
CA PRO A 40 -0.82 10.49 13.90
C PRO A 40 -2.29 10.41 14.29
N VAL A 41 -3.17 10.55 13.30
CA VAL A 41 -4.61 10.53 13.55
C VAL A 41 -5.30 9.36 12.86
N GLU A 42 -4.65 8.74 11.89
CA GLU A 42 -5.25 7.63 11.18
C GLU A 42 -4.16 6.75 10.62
N HIS A 43 -4.40 5.43 10.65
CA HIS A 43 -3.44 4.45 10.16
C HIS A 43 -4.22 3.42 9.36
N ALA A 44 -3.80 3.18 8.14
CA ALA A 44 -4.49 2.25 7.24
C ALA A 44 -3.49 1.26 6.66
N ILE A 45 -3.90 0.01 6.59
CA ILE A 45 -3.10 -1.06 6.01
C ILE A 45 -3.93 -1.70 4.91
N SER A 46 -3.29 -2.00 3.79
CA SER A 46 -3.97 -2.57 2.66
C SER A 46 -3.08 -3.61 1.99
N TRP A 47 -3.69 -4.71 1.53
CA TRP A 47 -3.01 -5.76 0.79
C TRP A 47 -3.63 -5.84 -0.59
N GLN A 48 -2.81 -5.84 -1.63
CA GLN A 48 -3.32 -5.88 -2.99
C GLN A 48 -2.56 -6.90 -3.82
N THR A 49 -3.29 -7.63 -4.66
CA THR A 49 -2.65 -8.53 -5.61
C THR A 49 -2.22 -7.71 -6.81
N GLY A 50 -0.98 -7.86 -7.23
CA GLY A 50 -0.48 -7.08 -8.35
C GLY A 50 -1.18 -7.38 -9.66
N ARG A 51 -1.78 -8.56 -9.79
CA ARG A 51 -2.48 -8.93 -11.02
C ARG A 51 -3.76 -8.15 -11.21
N ARG A 52 -4.53 -7.98 -10.12
CA ARG A 52 -5.82 -7.29 -10.20
C ARG A 52 -5.66 -5.79 -10.07
N TYR A 53 -4.76 -5.36 -9.23
CA TYR A 53 -4.65 -3.95 -8.85
C TYR A 53 -3.21 -3.52 -8.92
N PRO A 54 -2.69 -3.34 -10.13
CA PRO A 54 -1.30 -2.85 -10.23
C PRO A 54 -1.17 -1.47 -9.64
N TYR A 55 -0.07 -1.24 -8.96
CA TYR A 55 0.23 0.06 -8.40
C TYR A 55 0.96 0.87 -9.46
N ARG A 56 0.43 2.04 -9.77
CA ARG A 56 0.98 2.86 -10.84
C ARG A 56 1.10 4.29 -10.39
N ILE A 57 2.25 4.87 -10.65
CA ILE A 57 2.51 6.27 -10.38
C ILE A 57 2.96 6.91 -11.67
N VAL A 58 2.39 8.06 -11.97
CA VAL A 58 2.81 8.86 -13.12
C VAL A 58 3.43 10.14 -12.59
N LEU A 59 4.69 10.38 -12.96
CA LEU A 59 5.41 11.58 -12.55
C LEU A 59 5.61 12.46 -13.77
N SER A 60 5.44 13.76 -13.57
CA SER A 60 5.56 14.73 -14.64
C SER A 60 6.70 15.69 -14.34
N ARG A 61 7.48 16.04 -15.39
CA ARG A 61 8.57 16.99 -15.20
C ARG A 61 8.07 18.33 -14.70
N ALA A 62 6.88 18.70 -15.12
CA ALA A 62 6.35 20.02 -14.75
C ALA A 62 6.20 20.17 -13.24
N GLU A 63 6.06 19.08 -12.54
CA GLU A 63 5.84 19.14 -11.10
C GLU A 63 7.08 19.44 -10.30
N ARG A 64 8.23 19.37 -10.93
CA ARG A 64 9.47 19.61 -10.20
C ARG A 64 9.64 21.04 -9.77
N ARG A 65 8.90 21.93 -10.36
CA ARG A 65 9.15 23.35 -10.12
C ARG A 65 8.52 23.88 -8.87
N SER A 66 7.73 23.14 -8.25
CA SER A 66 7.08 23.64 -7.03
C SER A 66 8.01 23.71 -5.84
#